data_511024dcace5e3da675eda482ddb2475
#
_entry.id   511024dcace5e3da675eda482ddb2475
#
_cell.length_a   1.000
_cell.length_b   1.000
_cell.length_c   1.000
_cell.angle_alpha   90.00
_cell.angle_beta   90.00
_cell.angle_gamma   90.00
#
_symmetry.space_group_name_H-M   'P 1'
#
loop_
_entity.id
_entity.type
_entity.pdbx_description
1 polymer ?
#
loop_
_entity_poly.entity_id
_entity_poly.type
_entity_poly.pdbx_seq_one_letter_code
_entity_poly.pdbx_strand_id
1 'polypeptide(L)'
;MSHIIPTPLFEKTDETKRLFIKSLSLDERNVNGSVIDDFYDFIRKLELLVGNDVVVSFTHDFSLENEEYRLEVNEKITVYSSGEAGKVFALQTLKQLLFEYGRTIPFIEIKDKPKYKIRGFMLDVGRYFYPVDDVKLFIRKMSLHKLNFLHLHLTEDQGWRVEIYKYPLLTQIGSVRKKTNFNHRQHKGYYTKAQIKSIVKYAHDFGISVMPEFDIPGHSRSALACYN
;
A
#
# COMPACT_ATOMS: atom_id res chain seq x y z
N MET A 1 -14.94 21.60 3.65
CA MET A 1 -13.68 20.91 3.32
C MET A 1 -13.83 19.46 3.76
N SER A 2 -13.42 18.54 2.90
CA SER A 2 -13.41 17.10 3.23
C SER A 2 -12.34 16.77 4.29
N HIS A 3 -12.49 15.61 4.95
CA HIS A 3 -11.52 15.14 5.96
C HIS A 3 -10.46 14.21 5.33
N ILE A 4 -9.96 14.56 4.15
CA ILE A 4 -8.93 13.76 3.44
C ILE A 4 -7.58 13.86 4.15
N ILE A 5 -6.94 12.71 4.37
CA ILE A 5 -5.62 12.57 5.00
C ILE A 5 -4.67 11.82 4.05
N PRO A 6 -3.51 12.41 3.70
CA PRO A 6 -3.08 13.79 3.95
C PRO A 6 -3.98 14.82 3.29
N THR A 7 -4.05 16.04 3.86
CA THR A 7 -4.83 17.14 3.28
C THR A 7 -4.31 17.48 1.88
N PRO A 8 -5.18 17.51 0.86
CA PRO A 8 -4.76 17.82 -0.51
C PRO A 8 -4.31 19.27 -0.66
N LEU A 9 -3.48 19.55 -1.66
CA LEU A 9 -3.00 20.90 -1.96
C LEU A 9 -4.12 21.85 -2.41
N PHE A 10 -5.12 21.32 -3.09
CA PHE A 10 -6.27 22.08 -3.57
C PHE A 10 -7.54 21.23 -3.48
N GLU A 11 -8.59 21.85 -2.98
CA GLU A 11 -9.93 21.29 -2.93
C GLU A 11 -10.94 22.40 -3.24
N LYS A 12 -11.84 22.11 -4.17
CA LYS A 12 -13.01 22.96 -4.47
C LYS A 12 -14.26 22.09 -4.49
N THR A 13 -15.20 22.39 -3.59
CA THR A 13 -16.46 21.63 -3.43
C THR A 13 -17.66 22.50 -3.78
N ASP A 14 -18.60 21.96 -4.54
CA ASP A 14 -19.94 22.54 -4.77
C ASP A 14 -20.98 21.69 -4.01
N GLU A 15 -21.35 22.15 -2.84
CA GLU A 15 -22.32 21.45 -1.96
C GLU A 15 -23.76 21.49 -2.50
N THR A 16 -24.04 22.30 -3.53
CA THR A 16 -25.39 22.40 -4.13
C THR A 16 -25.67 21.27 -5.12
N LYS A 17 -24.62 20.59 -5.60
CA LYS A 17 -24.70 19.49 -6.57
C LYS A 17 -24.07 18.23 -6.00
N ARG A 18 -24.69 17.09 -6.27
CA ARG A 18 -24.21 15.79 -5.77
C ARG A 18 -24.32 14.71 -6.82
N LEU A 19 -23.33 13.83 -6.85
CA LEU A 19 -23.37 12.59 -7.59
C LEU A 19 -23.93 11.49 -6.69
N PHE A 20 -25.03 10.88 -7.11
CA PHE A 20 -25.56 9.67 -6.47
C PHE A 20 -24.99 8.42 -7.15
N ILE A 21 -24.49 7.47 -6.36
CA ILE A 21 -23.82 6.25 -6.82
C ILE A 21 -24.68 5.05 -6.43
N LYS A 22 -25.36 4.45 -7.38
CA LYS A 22 -26.08 3.19 -7.20
C LYS A 22 -25.11 2.00 -7.20
N SER A 23 -24.20 1.98 -8.15
CA SER A 23 -23.10 1.03 -8.24
C SER A 23 -21.86 1.71 -8.84
N LEU A 24 -20.68 1.19 -8.51
CA LEU A 24 -19.40 1.80 -8.88
C LEU A 24 -18.44 0.74 -9.44
N SER A 25 -17.74 1.10 -10.51
CA SER A 25 -16.65 0.31 -11.06
C SER A 25 -15.48 1.19 -11.50
N LEU A 26 -14.35 0.55 -11.80
CA LEU A 26 -13.17 1.17 -12.40
C LEU A 26 -13.09 0.83 -13.89
N ASP A 27 -12.51 1.71 -14.70
CA ASP A 27 -11.99 1.30 -16.02
C ASP A 27 -10.73 0.47 -15.80
N GLU A 28 -10.91 -0.85 -15.65
CA GLU A 28 -9.89 -1.82 -15.20
C GLU A 28 -8.68 -1.93 -16.13
N ARG A 29 -8.83 -1.51 -17.40
CA ARG A 29 -7.72 -1.51 -18.38
C ARG A 29 -6.57 -0.58 -17.98
N ASN A 30 -6.82 0.34 -17.08
CA ASN A 30 -5.91 1.41 -16.69
C ASN A 30 -5.34 1.25 -15.27
N VAL A 31 -5.63 0.14 -14.57
CA VAL A 31 -5.24 -0.06 -13.16
C VAL A 31 -4.74 -1.48 -12.93
N ASN A 32 -3.74 -1.65 -12.07
CA ASN A 32 -3.23 -2.96 -11.68
C ASN A 32 -4.25 -3.79 -10.90
N GLY A 33 -4.31 -5.10 -11.16
CA GLY A 33 -5.28 -6.01 -10.55
C GLY A 33 -5.31 -5.98 -9.02
N SER A 34 -4.14 -5.91 -8.37
CA SER A 34 -4.06 -5.80 -6.89
C SER A 34 -4.75 -4.54 -6.34
N VAL A 35 -4.70 -3.43 -7.09
CA VAL A 35 -5.36 -2.16 -6.73
C VAL A 35 -6.87 -2.23 -6.99
N ILE A 36 -7.27 -2.90 -8.08
CA ILE A 36 -8.68 -3.17 -8.40
C ILE A 36 -9.32 -3.99 -7.29
N ASP A 37 -8.69 -5.10 -6.89
CA ASP A 37 -9.17 -5.98 -5.83
C ASP A 37 -9.33 -5.22 -4.51
N ASP A 38 -8.32 -4.42 -4.12
CA ASP A 38 -8.34 -3.62 -2.91
C ASP A 38 -9.44 -2.53 -2.94
N PHE A 39 -9.68 -1.91 -4.11
CA PHE A 39 -10.75 -0.93 -4.28
C PHE A 39 -12.13 -1.58 -4.15
N TYR A 40 -12.36 -2.71 -4.82
CA TYR A 40 -13.64 -3.42 -4.75
C TYR A 40 -13.89 -4.02 -3.37
N ASP A 41 -12.88 -4.54 -2.70
CA ASP A 41 -13.01 -4.98 -1.31
C ASP A 41 -13.40 -3.82 -0.38
N PHE A 42 -12.87 -2.63 -0.63
CA PHE A 42 -13.21 -1.45 0.15
C PHE A 42 -14.66 -1.02 -0.08
N ILE A 43 -15.13 -0.89 -1.33
CA ILE A 43 -16.50 -0.45 -1.61
C ILE A 43 -17.56 -1.46 -1.15
N ARG A 44 -17.26 -2.78 -1.21
CA ARG A 44 -18.13 -3.82 -0.64
C ARG A 44 -18.30 -3.66 0.88
N LYS A 45 -17.24 -3.29 1.60
CA LYS A 45 -17.31 -3.00 3.06
C LYS A 45 -18.15 -1.77 3.38
N LEU A 46 -18.32 -0.85 2.43
CA LEU A 46 -19.25 0.28 2.52
C LEU A 46 -20.65 -0.07 2.03
N GLU A 47 -20.94 -1.36 1.75
CA GLU A 47 -22.21 -1.84 1.20
C GLU A 47 -22.56 -1.20 -0.16
N LEU A 48 -21.54 -0.73 -0.90
CA LEU A 48 -21.72 -0.25 -2.26
C LEU A 48 -21.66 -1.42 -3.24
N LEU A 49 -22.53 -1.39 -4.24
CA LEU A 49 -22.56 -2.40 -5.29
C LEU A 49 -21.43 -2.17 -6.29
N VAL A 50 -20.77 -3.25 -6.72
CA VAL A 50 -19.87 -3.22 -7.88
C VAL A 50 -20.75 -3.27 -9.15
N GLY A 51 -20.57 -2.32 -10.04
CA GLY A 51 -21.35 -2.23 -11.28
C GLY A 51 -21.14 -0.92 -12.02
N ASN A 52 -21.77 -0.76 -13.18
CA ASN A 52 -21.44 0.25 -14.17
C ASN A 52 -22.36 1.48 -14.18
N ASP A 53 -23.08 1.76 -13.09
CA ASP A 53 -23.87 2.99 -12.98
C ASP A 53 -22.94 4.22 -13.00
N VAL A 54 -21.88 4.18 -12.21
CA VAL A 54 -20.77 5.13 -12.26
C VAL A 54 -19.48 4.37 -12.52
N VAL A 55 -18.73 4.78 -13.54
CA VAL A 55 -17.43 4.21 -13.87
C VAL A 55 -16.35 5.26 -13.60
N VAL A 56 -15.37 4.93 -12.77
CA VAL A 56 -14.19 5.77 -12.58
C VAL A 56 -13.31 5.67 -13.82
N SER A 57 -13.22 6.77 -14.55
CA SER A 57 -12.38 6.86 -15.76
C SER A 57 -11.00 7.43 -15.44
N PHE A 58 -10.01 7.04 -16.22
CA PHE A 58 -8.63 7.49 -16.09
C PHE A 58 -8.20 8.20 -17.37
N THR A 59 -7.69 9.41 -17.23
CA THR A 59 -7.18 10.23 -18.33
C THR A 59 -5.71 10.52 -18.09
N HIS A 60 -4.88 10.25 -19.08
CA HIS A 60 -3.46 10.58 -19.01
C HIS A 60 -3.27 12.09 -19.21
N ASP A 61 -2.55 12.72 -18.26
CA ASP A 61 -2.22 14.14 -18.30
C ASP A 61 -0.69 14.31 -18.16
N PHE A 62 -0.02 14.56 -19.26
CA PHE A 62 1.44 14.72 -19.33
C PHE A 62 1.98 15.94 -18.58
N SER A 63 1.13 16.88 -18.17
CA SER A 63 1.55 18.05 -17.40
C SER A 63 1.78 17.77 -15.91
N LEU A 64 1.28 16.62 -15.42
CA LEU A 64 1.38 16.20 -14.02
C LEU A 64 2.67 15.42 -13.76
N GLU A 65 3.19 15.50 -12.54
CA GLU A 65 4.29 14.64 -12.08
C GLU A 65 3.79 13.19 -11.83
N ASN A 66 4.71 12.22 -11.73
CA ASN A 66 4.35 10.80 -11.60
C ASN A 66 3.43 10.47 -10.41
N GLU A 67 3.59 11.15 -9.27
CA GLU A 67 2.76 10.99 -8.06
C GLU A 67 1.66 12.06 -7.93
N GLU A 68 1.58 13.00 -8.87
CA GLU A 68 0.57 14.03 -8.92
C GLU A 68 -0.71 13.54 -9.57
N TYR A 69 -1.84 14.00 -9.09
CA TYR A 69 -3.15 13.68 -9.66
C TYR A 69 -4.14 14.83 -9.53
N ARG A 70 -5.16 14.80 -10.41
CA ARG A 70 -6.40 15.55 -10.27
C ARG A 70 -7.56 14.57 -10.25
N LEU A 71 -8.43 14.70 -9.27
CA LEU A 71 -9.66 13.93 -9.14
C LEU A 71 -10.85 14.87 -9.29
N GLU A 72 -11.73 14.58 -10.21
CA GLU A 72 -12.97 15.31 -10.43
C GLU A 72 -14.16 14.39 -10.18
N VAL A 73 -15.06 14.81 -9.30
CA VAL A 73 -16.37 14.22 -9.09
C VAL A 73 -17.41 15.25 -9.50
N ASN A 74 -18.10 14.98 -10.59
CA ASN A 74 -19.23 15.77 -11.09
C ASN A 74 -20.35 14.80 -11.52
N GLU A 75 -20.91 14.87 -12.70
CA GLU A 75 -21.84 13.87 -13.25
C GLU A 75 -21.13 12.51 -13.49
N LYS A 76 -19.82 12.47 -13.41
CA LYS A 76 -18.95 11.29 -13.52
C LYS A 76 -17.75 11.44 -12.59
N ILE A 77 -16.97 10.37 -12.42
CA ILE A 77 -15.71 10.39 -11.68
C ILE A 77 -14.56 10.23 -12.66
N THR A 78 -13.65 11.22 -12.69
CA THR A 78 -12.48 11.20 -13.56
C THR A 78 -11.20 11.43 -12.78
N VAL A 79 -10.22 10.57 -12.98
CA VAL A 79 -8.86 10.69 -12.46
C VAL A 79 -7.93 11.09 -13.59
N TYR A 80 -7.18 12.16 -13.39
CA TYR A 80 -6.11 12.60 -14.29
C TYR A 80 -4.77 12.37 -13.60
N SER A 81 -3.84 11.73 -14.30
CA SER A 81 -2.49 11.44 -13.80
C SER A 81 -1.54 11.17 -14.96
N SER A 82 -0.23 11.35 -14.74
CA SER A 82 0.80 10.96 -15.71
C SER A 82 1.38 9.58 -15.44
N GLY A 83 1.21 9.04 -14.22
CA GLY A 83 1.80 7.78 -13.80
C GLY A 83 0.87 6.89 -12.98
N GLU A 84 1.30 5.64 -12.76
CA GLU A 84 0.54 4.65 -11.98
C GLU A 84 0.38 5.08 -10.51
N ALA A 85 1.41 5.69 -9.91
CA ALA A 85 1.35 6.14 -8.52
C ALA A 85 0.29 7.24 -8.31
N GLY A 86 0.17 8.19 -9.25
CA GLY A 86 -0.88 9.23 -9.22
C GLY A 86 -2.28 8.63 -9.28
N LYS A 87 -2.50 7.60 -10.13
CA LYS A 87 -3.78 6.86 -10.18
C LYS A 87 -4.12 6.22 -8.83
N VAL A 88 -3.15 5.53 -8.23
CA VAL A 88 -3.32 4.89 -6.92
C VAL A 88 -3.69 5.92 -5.87
N PHE A 89 -2.96 7.04 -5.79
CA PHE A 89 -3.22 8.08 -4.78
C PHE A 89 -4.59 8.75 -4.97
N ALA A 90 -5.01 8.96 -6.22
CA ALA A 90 -6.36 9.44 -6.51
C ALA A 90 -7.44 8.45 -6.03
N LEU A 91 -7.24 7.14 -6.24
CA LEU A 91 -8.15 6.11 -5.75
C LEU A 91 -8.18 6.05 -4.22
N GLN A 92 -7.05 6.25 -3.53
CA GLN A 92 -7.04 6.34 -2.06
C GLN A 92 -7.82 7.57 -1.58
N THR A 93 -7.73 8.69 -2.29
CA THR A 93 -8.53 9.89 -2.01
C THR A 93 -10.03 9.63 -2.27
N LEU A 94 -10.37 8.98 -3.37
CA LEU A 94 -11.75 8.60 -3.66
C LEU A 94 -12.33 7.66 -2.60
N LYS A 95 -11.54 6.70 -2.07
CA LYS A 95 -11.97 5.86 -0.95
C LYS A 95 -12.33 6.69 0.29
N GLN A 96 -11.54 7.72 0.60
CA GLN A 96 -11.83 8.59 1.75
C GLN A 96 -13.10 9.40 1.53
N LEU A 97 -13.34 9.92 0.31
CA LEU A 97 -14.61 10.57 -0.05
C LEU A 97 -15.80 9.61 0.07
N LEU A 98 -15.67 8.38 -0.42
CA LEU A 98 -16.72 7.37 -0.31
C LEU A 98 -16.99 7.00 1.16
N PHE A 99 -15.95 6.97 2.00
CA PHE A 99 -16.09 6.72 3.43
C PHE A 99 -16.82 7.86 4.13
N GLU A 100 -16.53 9.12 3.76
CA GLU A 100 -17.12 10.32 4.37
C GLU A 100 -18.56 10.55 3.90
N TYR A 101 -18.81 10.45 2.60
CA TYR A 101 -20.08 10.85 1.99
C TYR A 101 -20.99 9.67 1.60
N GLY A 102 -20.51 8.44 1.68
CA GLY A 102 -21.27 7.25 1.26
C GLY A 102 -21.61 7.29 -0.23
N ARG A 103 -22.89 7.06 -0.53
CA ARG A 103 -23.39 6.98 -1.93
C ARG A 103 -23.65 8.34 -2.58
N THR A 104 -23.51 9.45 -1.85
CA THR A 104 -23.90 10.77 -2.35
C THR A 104 -22.76 11.77 -2.13
N ILE A 105 -21.85 11.83 -3.09
CA ILE A 105 -20.65 12.69 -3.01
C ILE A 105 -20.98 14.07 -3.60
N PRO A 106 -20.61 15.19 -2.95
CA PRO A 106 -20.74 16.52 -3.54
C PRO A 106 -19.86 16.64 -4.79
N PHE A 107 -20.18 17.55 -5.70
CA PHE A 107 -19.29 17.83 -6.80
C PHE A 107 -18.01 18.45 -6.23
N ILE A 108 -16.87 17.79 -6.53
CA ILE A 108 -15.59 18.16 -5.94
C ILE A 108 -14.46 18.02 -6.97
N GLU A 109 -13.56 18.99 -6.95
CA GLU A 109 -12.28 18.96 -7.65
C GLU A 109 -11.14 18.95 -6.62
N ILE A 110 -10.26 17.97 -6.73
CA ILE A 110 -9.08 17.83 -5.88
C ILE A 110 -7.85 17.78 -6.77
N LYS A 111 -6.82 18.60 -6.42
CA LYS A 111 -5.49 18.51 -7.01
C LYS A 111 -4.49 18.28 -5.90
N ASP A 112 -3.66 17.27 -6.05
CA ASP A 112 -2.72 16.93 -5.00
C ASP A 112 -1.44 16.33 -5.57
N LYS A 113 -0.34 16.62 -4.89
CA LYS A 113 0.96 15.99 -5.07
C LYS A 113 1.71 15.94 -3.74
N PRO A 114 2.57 14.95 -3.54
CA PRO A 114 3.32 14.85 -2.31
C PRO A 114 4.29 16.02 -2.13
N LYS A 115 4.33 16.57 -0.91
CA LYS A 115 5.32 17.58 -0.52
C LYS A 115 6.74 17.02 -0.44
N TYR A 116 6.88 15.75 -0.01
CA TYR A 116 8.15 15.06 0.18
C TYR A 116 8.28 13.91 -0.79
N LYS A 117 9.46 13.76 -1.42
CA LYS A 117 9.74 12.66 -2.36
C LYS A 117 9.78 11.29 -1.69
N ILE A 118 10.27 11.21 -0.46
CA ILE A 118 10.35 9.96 0.32
C ILE A 118 9.40 10.07 1.50
N ARG A 119 8.44 9.15 1.56
CA ARG A 119 7.45 9.02 2.62
C ARG A 119 7.43 7.55 3.04
N GLY A 120 8.35 7.21 3.95
CA GLY A 120 8.65 5.83 4.29
C GLY A 120 8.10 5.40 5.63
N PHE A 121 7.99 4.09 5.78
CA PHE A 121 7.76 3.43 7.05
C PHE A 121 8.62 2.16 7.12
N MET A 122 9.21 1.88 8.30
CA MET A 122 9.97 0.66 8.54
C MET A 122 9.08 -0.40 9.18
N LEU A 123 9.12 -1.61 8.63
CA LEU A 123 8.52 -2.80 9.23
C LEU A 123 9.64 -3.75 9.68
N ASP A 124 9.76 -3.95 10.98
CA ASP A 124 10.70 -4.88 11.57
C ASP A 124 10.12 -6.30 11.61
N VAL A 125 10.52 -7.10 10.64
CA VAL A 125 10.18 -8.54 10.58
C VAL A 125 11.25 -9.42 11.21
N GLY A 126 12.43 -8.86 11.52
CA GLY A 126 13.55 -9.53 12.16
C GLY A 126 13.24 -9.91 13.59
N ARG A 127 12.77 -8.95 14.41
CA ARG A 127 12.40 -9.18 15.81
C ARG A 127 11.14 -10.02 15.96
N TYR A 128 10.17 -9.80 15.07
CA TYR A 128 8.95 -10.60 15.01
C TYR A 128 8.57 -10.87 13.56
N PHE A 129 8.44 -12.13 13.16
CA PHE A 129 8.09 -12.49 11.79
C PHE A 129 6.61 -12.27 11.55
N TYR A 130 6.29 -11.59 10.46
CA TYR A 130 4.93 -11.41 9.94
C TYR A 130 4.75 -12.20 8.65
N PRO A 131 3.68 -12.99 8.50
CA PRO A 131 3.36 -13.67 7.23
C PRO A 131 3.22 -12.70 6.05
N VAL A 132 3.33 -13.22 4.84
CA VAL A 132 3.26 -12.42 3.60
C VAL A 132 1.97 -11.60 3.53
N ASP A 133 0.85 -12.16 3.97
CA ASP A 133 -0.45 -11.49 3.91
C ASP A 133 -0.52 -10.28 4.87
N ASP A 134 0.11 -10.38 6.04
CA ASP A 134 0.22 -9.26 6.97
C ASP A 134 1.09 -8.13 6.39
N VAL A 135 2.20 -8.47 5.72
CA VAL A 135 3.04 -7.49 5.02
C VAL A 135 2.26 -6.82 3.89
N LYS A 136 1.48 -7.58 3.12
CA LYS A 136 0.60 -7.03 2.07
C LYS A 136 -0.49 -6.14 2.65
N LEU A 137 -1.09 -6.53 3.78
CA LEU A 137 -2.04 -5.67 4.49
C LEU A 137 -1.38 -4.36 4.94
N PHE A 138 -0.16 -4.42 5.45
CA PHE A 138 0.62 -3.24 5.83
C PHE A 138 0.89 -2.32 4.64
N ILE A 139 1.26 -2.87 3.47
CA ILE A 139 1.45 -2.13 2.21
C ILE A 139 0.15 -1.40 1.82
N ARG A 140 -1.01 -2.05 1.90
CA ARG A 140 -2.31 -1.39 1.65
C ARG A 140 -2.57 -0.21 2.59
N LYS A 141 -2.24 -0.36 3.89
CA LYS A 141 -2.37 0.73 4.86
C LYS A 141 -1.41 1.88 4.57
N MET A 142 -0.18 1.58 4.18
CA MET A 142 0.77 2.60 3.74
C MET A 142 0.24 3.38 2.52
N SER A 143 -0.28 2.67 1.52
CA SER A 143 -0.87 3.28 0.32
C SER A 143 -2.05 4.19 0.65
N LEU A 144 -2.92 3.81 1.58
CA LEU A 144 -4.05 4.65 2.02
C LEU A 144 -3.59 6.03 2.50
N HIS A 145 -2.41 6.11 3.12
CA HIS A 145 -1.77 7.35 3.57
C HIS A 145 -0.77 7.92 2.56
N LYS A 146 -0.77 7.43 1.32
CA LYS A 146 0.10 7.89 0.22
C LYS A 146 1.59 7.79 0.56
N LEU A 147 1.99 6.83 1.41
CA LEU A 147 3.39 6.48 1.64
C LEU A 147 3.91 5.72 0.42
N ASN A 148 5.20 5.94 0.07
CA ASN A 148 5.80 5.38 -1.14
C ASN A 148 7.08 4.56 -0.89
N PHE A 149 7.45 4.33 0.36
CA PHE A 149 8.70 3.67 0.69
C PHE A 149 8.57 2.72 1.89
N LEU A 150 8.63 1.41 1.64
CA LEU A 150 8.66 0.39 2.68
C LEU A 150 10.11 -0.01 2.97
N HIS A 151 10.61 0.34 4.15
CA HIS A 151 11.86 -0.16 4.68
C HIS A 151 11.58 -1.49 5.38
N LEU A 152 12.09 -2.59 4.83
CA LEU A 152 11.86 -3.93 5.34
C LEU A 152 13.10 -4.45 6.06
N HIS A 153 13.08 -4.42 7.41
CA HIS A 153 14.17 -4.86 8.26
C HIS A 153 14.13 -6.39 8.40
N LEU A 154 15.03 -7.07 7.65
CA LEU A 154 14.97 -8.53 7.43
C LEU A 154 15.84 -9.34 8.36
N THR A 155 16.84 -8.72 9.03
CA THR A 155 17.85 -9.44 9.82
C THR A 155 18.04 -8.82 11.18
N GLU A 156 18.01 -9.66 12.22
CA GLU A 156 18.13 -9.26 13.60
C GLU A 156 18.75 -10.38 14.47
N ASP A 157 19.14 -10.06 15.70
CA ASP A 157 19.58 -11.05 16.69
C ASP A 157 18.55 -12.17 16.90
N GLN A 158 17.26 -11.80 16.80
CA GLN A 158 16.13 -12.69 17.04
C GLN A 158 15.76 -13.55 15.84
N GLY A 159 16.16 -13.15 14.64
CA GLY A 159 15.84 -13.96 13.49
C GLY A 159 16.34 -13.41 12.16
N TRP A 160 16.73 -14.32 11.31
CA TRP A 160 17.03 -14.11 9.89
C TRP A 160 15.79 -14.44 9.06
N ARG A 161 15.28 -13.51 8.26
CA ARG A 161 13.96 -13.64 7.65
C ARG A 161 13.93 -13.81 6.13
N VAL A 162 15.08 -14.02 5.49
CA VAL A 162 15.16 -14.14 4.03
C VAL A 162 15.97 -15.36 3.60
N GLU A 163 15.46 -16.08 2.62
CA GLU A 163 16.12 -17.24 2.03
C GLU A 163 17.34 -16.84 1.20
N ILE A 164 18.49 -17.45 1.51
CA ILE A 164 19.73 -17.35 0.73
C ILE A 164 20.21 -18.75 0.38
N TYR A 165 20.06 -19.14 -0.88
CA TYR A 165 20.36 -20.53 -1.32
C TYR A 165 21.78 -20.99 -0.97
N LYS A 166 22.77 -20.09 -1.07
CA LYS A 166 24.16 -20.41 -0.73
C LYS A 166 24.37 -20.62 0.78
N TYR A 167 23.50 -20.11 1.61
CA TYR A 167 23.62 -20.15 3.07
C TYR A 167 22.31 -20.66 3.72
N PRO A 168 21.96 -21.96 3.55
CA PRO A 168 20.67 -22.50 3.96
C PRO A 168 20.46 -22.50 5.48
N LEU A 169 21.53 -22.57 6.29
CA LEU A 169 21.41 -22.55 7.75
C LEU A 169 20.84 -21.23 8.28
N LEU A 170 20.96 -20.12 7.54
CA LEU A 170 20.37 -18.85 7.91
C LEU A 170 18.83 -18.94 8.08
N THR A 171 18.17 -19.79 7.29
CA THR A 171 16.72 -20.00 7.41
C THR A 171 16.38 -21.26 8.22
N GLN A 172 17.22 -22.30 8.21
CA GLN A 172 16.96 -23.53 8.98
C GLN A 172 17.18 -23.33 10.48
N ILE A 173 18.18 -22.56 10.88
CA ILE A 173 18.55 -22.26 12.27
C ILE A 173 18.23 -20.80 12.61
N GLY A 174 18.75 -19.86 11.83
CA GLY A 174 18.67 -18.43 12.12
C GLY A 174 17.24 -17.86 12.11
N SER A 175 16.30 -18.51 11.43
CA SER A 175 14.89 -18.08 11.43
C SER A 175 14.10 -18.56 12.67
N VAL A 176 14.68 -19.41 13.52
CA VAL A 176 13.98 -20.07 14.61
C VAL A 176 14.43 -19.51 15.95
N ARG A 177 13.50 -18.98 16.71
CA ARG A 177 13.70 -18.56 18.10
C ARG A 177 12.92 -19.48 19.03
N LYS A 178 13.64 -20.21 19.91
CA LYS A 178 13.03 -21.23 20.79
C LYS A 178 12.03 -20.63 21.78
N LYS A 179 12.32 -19.43 22.33
CA LYS A 179 11.44 -18.73 23.27
C LYS A 179 11.44 -17.24 22.95
N THR A 180 10.28 -16.62 22.91
CA THR A 180 10.16 -15.17 22.83
C THR A 180 10.09 -14.59 24.25
N ASN A 181 10.55 -13.34 24.43
CA ASN A 181 10.41 -12.65 25.70
C ASN A 181 8.96 -12.28 26.01
N PHE A 182 8.11 -12.24 24.98
CA PHE A 182 6.74 -11.79 25.08
C PHE A 182 5.78 -12.86 25.59
N ASN A 183 5.84 -14.08 25.05
CA ASN A 183 4.92 -15.16 25.39
C ASN A 183 5.58 -16.51 25.69
N HIS A 184 6.90 -16.55 25.76
CA HIS A 184 7.74 -17.73 26.01
C HIS A 184 7.50 -18.91 25.03
N ARG A 185 6.88 -18.65 23.88
CA ARG A 185 6.62 -19.65 22.84
C ARG A 185 7.70 -19.58 21.75
N GLN A 186 7.82 -20.69 21.02
CA GLN A 186 8.66 -20.70 19.82
C GLN A 186 8.09 -19.72 18.80
N HIS A 187 8.98 -18.96 18.18
CA HIS A 187 8.65 -18.08 17.05
C HIS A 187 9.58 -18.39 15.89
N LYS A 188 9.03 -18.59 14.71
CA LYS A 188 9.79 -18.94 13.51
C LYS A 188 9.13 -18.39 12.26
N GLY A 189 9.92 -18.18 11.23
CA GLY A 189 9.45 -17.81 9.92
C GLY A 189 10.52 -17.10 9.11
N TYR A 190 10.41 -17.21 7.81
CA TYR A 190 11.23 -16.49 6.84
C TYR A 190 10.47 -16.39 5.53
N TYR A 191 10.91 -15.50 4.66
CA TYR A 191 10.39 -15.37 3.30
C TYR A 191 11.29 -16.12 2.33
N THR A 192 10.68 -16.95 1.51
CA THR A 192 11.34 -17.52 0.34
C THR A 192 11.61 -16.43 -0.69
N LYS A 193 12.52 -16.68 -1.62
CA LYS A 193 12.80 -15.75 -2.73
C LYS A 193 11.53 -15.43 -3.55
N ALA A 194 10.65 -16.41 -3.74
CA ALA A 194 9.37 -16.20 -4.42
C ALA A 194 8.42 -15.28 -3.64
N GLN A 195 8.38 -15.44 -2.30
CA GLN A 195 7.57 -14.60 -1.43
C GLN A 195 8.07 -13.15 -1.40
N ILE A 196 9.39 -12.91 -1.33
CA ILE A 196 9.97 -11.56 -1.44
C ILE A 196 9.60 -10.92 -2.79
N LYS A 197 9.74 -11.65 -3.90
CA LYS A 197 9.31 -11.16 -5.21
C LYS A 197 7.83 -10.79 -5.24
N SER A 198 6.97 -11.60 -4.62
CA SER A 198 5.53 -11.33 -4.51
C SER A 198 5.25 -10.06 -3.69
N ILE A 199 5.96 -9.85 -2.57
CA ILE A 199 5.85 -8.64 -1.75
C ILE A 199 6.28 -7.41 -2.55
N VAL A 200 7.44 -7.47 -3.22
CA VAL A 200 7.97 -6.35 -4.02
C VAL A 200 7.03 -6.00 -5.17
N LYS A 201 6.54 -7.01 -5.91
CA LYS A 201 5.57 -6.77 -6.98
C LYS A 201 4.29 -6.12 -6.44
N TYR A 202 3.75 -6.67 -5.35
CA TYR A 202 2.54 -6.14 -4.73
C TYR A 202 2.72 -4.69 -4.26
N ALA A 203 3.84 -4.37 -3.62
CA ALA A 203 4.16 -3.00 -3.20
C ALA A 203 4.25 -2.05 -4.42
N HIS A 204 4.91 -2.49 -5.49
CA HIS A 204 5.02 -1.73 -6.73
C HIS A 204 3.65 -1.43 -7.34
N ASP A 205 2.70 -2.37 -7.32
CA ASP A 205 1.33 -2.16 -7.80
C ASP A 205 0.64 -1.01 -7.05
N PHE A 206 1.02 -0.75 -5.79
CA PHE A 206 0.54 0.35 -4.94
C PHE A 206 1.43 1.61 -4.95
N GLY A 207 2.39 1.70 -5.87
CA GLY A 207 3.32 2.84 -5.95
C GLY A 207 4.35 2.88 -4.82
N ILE A 208 4.63 1.74 -4.16
CA ILE A 208 5.54 1.65 -3.02
C ILE A 208 6.81 0.90 -3.41
N SER A 209 7.96 1.55 -3.23
CA SER A 209 9.27 0.93 -3.34
C SER A 209 9.62 0.17 -2.06
N VAL A 210 10.23 -1.02 -2.19
CA VAL A 210 10.70 -1.80 -1.04
C VAL A 210 12.22 -1.71 -0.94
N MET A 211 12.71 -1.27 0.22
CA MET A 211 14.13 -1.26 0.57
C MET A 211 14.41 -2.36 1.58
N PRO A 212 15.11 -3.44 1.20
CA PRO A 212 15.52 -4.46 2.15
C PRO A 212 16.71 -3.98 2.96
N GLU A 213 16.71 -4.28 4.25
CA GLU A 213 17.83 -4.03 5.17
C GLU A 213 18.44 -5.33 5.65
N PHE A 214 19.78 -5.39 5.60
CA PHE A 214 20.64 -6.44 6.14
C PHE A 214 21.67 -5.79 7.03
N ASP A 215 21.52 -5.95 8.34
CA ASP A 215 22.39 -5.30 9.32
C ASP A 215 23.66 -6.09 9.59
N ILE A 216 24.80 -5.40 9.60
CA ILE A 216 26.12 -5.87 9.98
C ILE A 216 26.99 -4.70 10.47
N PRO A 217 27.90 -4.91 11.45
CA PRO A 217 28.12 -6.11 12.28
C PRO A 217 27.13 -6.24 13.45
N GLY A 218 26.34 -5.21 13.73
CA GLY A 218 25.27 -5.24 14.72
C GLY A 218 24.10 -6.12 14.24
N HIS A 219 23.19 -6.47 15.17
CA HIS A 219 21.96 -7.22 14.86
C HIS A 219 22.19 -8.54 14.10
N SER A 220 23.31 -9.23 14.34
CA SER A 220 23.82 -10.36 13.54
C SER A 220 23.87 -11.70 14.26
N ARG A 221 23.38 -11.82 15.50
CA ARG A 221 23.46 -13.07 16.28
C ARG A 221 22.78 -14.24 15.58
N SER A 222 21.67 -14.03 14.90
CA SER A 222 21.00 -15.09 14.15
C SER A 222 21.89 -15.66 13.03
N ALA A 223 22.68 -14.83 12.38
CA ALA A 223 23.63 -15.26 11.35
C ALA A 223 24.87 -15.95 11.97
N LEU A 224 25.44 -15.37 13.02
CA LEU A 224 26.59 -15.95 13.74
C LEU A 224 26.27 -17.31 14.36
N ALA A 225 25.04 -17.54 14.81
CA ALA A 225 24.62 -18.85 15.31
C ALA A 225 24.56 -19.94 14.23
N CYS A 226 24.61 -19.56 12.95
CA CYS A 226 24.55 -20.49 11.82
C CYS A 226 25.91 -20.83 11.23
N TYR A 227 26.83 -19.91 11.27
CA TYR A 227 28.14 -20.01 10.62
C TYR A 227 29.21 -19.38 11.53
N ASN A 228 29.94 -20.23 12.20
CA ASN A 228 31.13 -19.91 13.04
C ASN A 228 32.40 -20.05 12.22
#